data_e2826586ab67fe04191e6594d34450c0
#
_entry.id   e2826586ab67fe04191e6594d34450c0
#
_cell.length_a   1.000
_cell.length_b   1.000
_cell.length_c   1.000
_cell.angle_alpha   90.00
_cell.angle_beta   90.00
_cell.angle_gamma   90.00
#
_symmetry.space_group_name_H-M   'P 1'
#
loop_
_entity.id
_entity.type
_entity.pdbx_description
1 polymer ?
#
loop_
_entity_poly.entity_id
_entity_poly.type
_entity_poly.pdbx_seq_one_letter_code
_entity_poly.pdbx_strand_id
1 'polypeptide(L)'
;MTTLRTTDVFDPAKRSAVMARVKSQGTKPELLIRRVLTDLGARYRLHRKDLPGSPDVVMPGRRLAIFVHGCFWHGHDCARGARVPKTNREYWLAKVARNMARDRRNLADLTAAGWRVETVWECEMKDREGLKGRLRALLDTMPPHSLSRSATAPPEGEHLARTNSSPSGGGGPEGRRGISYS
;
A
#
# COMPACT_ATOMS: atom_id res chain seq x y z
N MET A 1 -43.43 -24.11 -4.94
CA MET A 1 -42.42 -23.04 -5.03
C MET A 1 -41.93 -22.72 -3.62
N THR A 2 -40.82 -23.34 -3.20
CA THR A 2 -40.27 -23.21 -1.84
C THR A 2 -39.41 -21.92 -1.79
N THR A 3 -39.95 -20.91 -1.14
CA THR A 3 -39.25 -19.66 -0.86
C THR A 3 -38.10 -19.98 0.12
N LEU A 4 -36.88 -19.97 -0.35
CA LEU A 4 -35.69 -20.02 0.49
C LEU A 4 -35.74 -18.82 1.44
N ARG A 5 -36.07 -19.04 2.69
CA ARG A 5 -35.94 -18.06 3.77
C ARG A 5 -34.45 -17.71 3.89
N THR A 6 -34.09 -16.57 3.36
CA THR A 6 -32.78 -15.97 3.66
C THR A 6 -32.75 -15.63 5.14
N THR A 7 -32.04 -16.41 5.93
CA THR A 7 -31.84 -16.18 7.37
C THR A 7 -30.81 -15.04 7.62
N ASP A 8 -30.80 -14.06 6.75
CA ASP A 8 -29.92 -12.92 6.91
C ASP A 8 -30.57 -11.89 7.84
N VAL A 9 -29.95 -11.65 8.99
CA VAL A 9 -30.40 -10.70 10.00
C VAL A 9 -30.32 -9.25 9.49
N PHE A 10 -29.55 -9.00 8.42
CA PHE A 10 -29.40 -7.68 7.83
C PHE A 10 -29.94 -7.65 6.39
N ASP A 11 -30.79 -6.70 6.11
CA ASP A 11 -31.12 -6.22 4.79
C ASP A 11 -29.83 -5.86 4.02
N PRO A 12 -29.77 -6.09 2.69
CA PRO A 12 -28.59 -5.78 1.87
C PRO A 12 -28.05 -4.35 2.05
N ALA A 13 -28.93 -3.36 2.21
CA ALA A 13 -28.55 -1.97 2.45
C ALA A 13 -27.86 -1.79 3.81
N LYS A 14 -28.39 -2.42 4.85
CA LYS A 14 -27.83 -2.39 6.21
C LYS A 14 -26.49 -3.11 6.27
N ARG A 15 -26.34 -4.23 5.54
CA ARG A 15 -25.06 -4.94 5.40
C ARG A 15 -24.02 -4.06 4.72
N SER A 16 -24.38 -3.41 3.61
CA SER A 16 -23.51 -2.49 2.89
C SER A 16 -23.04 -1.35 3.80
N ALA A 17 -23.96 -0.76 4.58
CA ALA A 17 -23.62 0.29 5.53
C ALA A 17 -22.69 -0.18 6.65
N VAL A 18 -22.85 -1.40 7.17
CA VAL A 18 -21.95 -1.99 8.16
C VAL A 18 -20.57 -2.25 7.54
N MET A 19 -20.53 -2.80 6.32
CA MET A 19 -19.28 -3.06 5.61
C MET A 19 -18.52 -1.77 5.25
N ALA A 20 -19.22 -0.70 4.91
CA ALA A 20 -18.62 0.61 4.65
C ALA A 20 -17.93 1.21 5.89
N ARG A 21 -18.33 0.81 7.09
CA ARG A 21 -17.69 1.24 8.35
C ARG A 21 -16.45 0.42 8.71
N VAL A 22 -16.22 -0.71 8.06
CA VAL A 22 -15.00 -1.51 8.25
C VAL A 22 -13.84 -0.74 7.64
N LYS A 23 -12.97 -0.23 8.48
CA LYS A 23 -11.76 0.48 8.03
C LYS A 23 -10.87 -0.46 7.24
N SER A 24 -10.54 -0.08 6.02
CA SER A 24 -9.58 -0.79 5.17
C SER A 24 -8.14 -0.35 5.41
N GLN A 25 -7.93 0.76 6.12
CA GLN A 25 -6.62 1.34 6.42
C GLN A 25 -6.61 1.98 7.81
N GLY A 26 -5.44 2.11 8.42
CA GLY A 26 -5.28 2.70 9.75
C GLY A 26 -5.93 1.83 10.84
N THR A 27 -5.98 0.54 10.66
CA THR A 27 -6.50 -0.41 11.65
C THR A 27 -5.59 -0.50 12.88
N LYS A 28 -6.14 -0.97 14.01
CA LYS A 28 -5.32 -1.17 15.23
C LYS A 28 -4.09 -2.06 14.99
N PRO A 29 -4.20 -3.20 14.27
CA PRO A 29 -3.05 -4.00 13.89
C PRO A 29 -1.99 -3.23 13.09
N GLU A 30 -2.38 -2.51 12.05
CA GLU A 30 -1.46 -1.71 11.25
C GLU A 30 -0.72 -0.65 12.09
N LEU A 31 -1.44 0.08 12.95
CA LEU A 31 -0.86 1.10 13.82
C LEU A 31 0.16 0.50 14.80
N LEU A 32 -0.09 -0.72 15.30
CA LEU A 32 0.85 -1.43 16.16
C LEU A 32 2.14 -1.75 15.39
N ILE A 33 2.02 -2.34 14.19
CA ILE A 33 3.19 -2.67 13.36
C ILE A 33 4.00 -1.41 13.03
N ARG A 34 3.34 -0.33 12.64
CA ARG A 34 4.00 0.95 12.37
C ARG A 34 4.81 1.44 13.58
N ARG A 35 4.22 1.36 14.78
CA ARG A 35 4.92 1.72 16.02
C ARG A 35 6.14 0.85 16.25
N VAL A 36 5.99 -0.48 16.19
CA VAL A 36 7.11 -1.42 16.35
C VAL A 36 8.23 -1.13 15.34
N LEU A 37 7.91 -0.90 14.08
CA LEU A 37 8.90 -0.59 13.04
C LEU A 37 9.59 0.75 13.30
N THR A 38 8.85 1.75 13.77
CA THR A 38 9.42 3.06 14.16
C THR A 38 10.37 2.91 15.34
N ASP A 39 9.99 2.15 16.37
CA ASP A 39 10.82 1.85 17.53
C ASP A 39 12.11 1.08 17.16
N LEU A 40 12.06 0.31 16.08
CA LEU A 40 13.22 -0.37 15.48
C LEU A 40 14.05 0.53 14.54
N GLY A 41 13.71 1.82 14.42
CA GLY A 41 14.40 2.76 13.54
C GLY A 41 14.21 2.53 12.04
N ALA A 42 13.21 1.72 11.67
CA ALA A 42 12.97 1.41 10.27
C ALA A 42 12.30 2.58 9.53
N ARG A 43 12.79 2.86 8.33
CA ARG A 43 12.18 3.84 7.41
C ARG A 43 11.28 3.11 6.42
N TYR A 44 10.02 3.54 6.28
CA TYR A 44 9.04 2.88 5.43
C TYR A 44 8.08 3.88 4.77
N ARG A 45 7.37 3.41 3.77
CA ARG A 45 6.24 4.09 3.13
C ARG A 45 4.98 3.26 3.34
N LEU A 46 3.81 3.90 3.28
CA LEU A 46 2.53 3.27 3.51
C LEU A 46 1.74 3.13 2.20
N HIS A 47 0.98 2.06 2.10
CA HIS A 47 -0.06 1.84 1.09
C HIS A 47 0.37 2.20 -0.35
N ARG A 48 1.50 1.67 -0.80
CA ARG A 48 1.98 1.90 -2.17
C ARG A 48 1.07 1.21 -3.18
N LYS A 49 0.27 2.01 -3.87
CA LYS A 49 -0.71 1.55 -4.87
C LYS A 49 -0.07 1.04 -6.16
N ASP A 50 1.15 1.40 -6.43
CA ASP A 50 1.96 0.94 -7.56
C ASP A 50 2.50 -0.49 -7.39
N LEU A 51 2.32 -1.08 -6.21
CA LEU A 51 2.69 -2.46 -5.92
C LEU A 51 1.47 -3.39 -5.86
N PRO A 52 1.59 -4.64 -6.34
CA PRO A 52 0.53 -5.64 -6.25
C PRO A 52 -0.03 -5.77 -4.82
N GLY A 53 -1.35 -5.70 -4.69
CA GLY A 53 -2.05 -5.81 -3.41
C GLY A 53 -1.93 -4.60 -2.49
N SER A 54 -1.21 -3.54 -2.88
CA SER A 54 -1.01 -2.32 -2.07
C SER A 54 -0.57 -2.63 -0.63
N PRO A 55 0.64 -3.15 -0.40
CA PRO A 55 1.13 -3.53 0.93
C PRO A 55 0.98 -2.41 1.95
N ASP A 56 0.65 -2.75 3.19
CA ASP A 56 0.43 -1.79 4.28
C ASP A 56 1.69 -1.00 4.63
N VAL A 57 2.83 -1.69 4.60
CA VAL A 57 4.15 -1.10 4.84
C VAL A 57 5.13 -1.56 3.76
N VAL A 58 5.88 -0.62 3.21
CA VAL A 58 6.88 -0.89 2.18
C VAL A 58 8.20 -0.22 2.54
N MET A 59 9.28 -0.97 2.46
CA MET A 59 10.64 -0.49 2.64
C MET A 59 11.42 -0.63 1.32
N PRO A 60 11.38 0.38 0.45
CA PRO A 60 11.99 0.28 -0.89
C PRO A 60 13.48 -0.03 -0.84
N GLY A 61 14.23 0.61 0.07
CA GLY A 61 15.66 0.36 0.25
C GLY A 61 16.02 -1.04 0.73
N ARG A 62 15.04 -1.84 1.17
CA ARG A 62 15.22 -3.24 1.57
C ARG A 62 14.49 -4.21 0.64
N ARG A 63 13.77 -3.69 -0.36
CA ARG A 63 12.84 -4.46 -1.18
C ARG A 63 11.90 -5.34 -0.35
N LEU A 64 11.41 -4.80 0.77
CA LEU A 64 10.52 -5.49 1.69
C LEU A 64 9.13 -4.88 1.65
N ALA A 65 8.13 -5.73 1.47
CA ALA A 65 6.71 -5.41 1.56
C ALA A 65 6.08 -6.18 2.72
N ILE A 66 5.32 -5.51 3.57
CA ILE A 66 4.66 -6.13 4.72
C ILE A 66 3.15 -5.93 4.57
N PHE A 67 2.41 -7.04 4.64
CA PHE A 67 0.96 -7.05 4.78
C PHE A 67 0.58 -7.30 6.22
N VAL A 68 -0.48 -6.65 6.69
CA VAL A 68 -1.05 -6.83 8.03
C VAL A 68 -2.45 -7.41 7.88
N HIS A 69 -2.56 -8.71 8.02
CA HIS A 69 -3.77 -9.45 7.70
C HIS A 69 -4.65 -9.70 8.92
N GLY A 70 -5.93 -9.35 8.82
CA GLY A 70 -6.96 -9.79 9.77
C GLY A 70 -7.24 -11.28 9.57
N CYS A 71 -7.13 -12.07 10.63
CA CYS A 71 -7.19 -13.54 10.55
C CYS A 71 -8.43 -14.08 9.84
N PHE A 72 -9.61 -13.57 10.16
CA PHE A 72 -10.86 -14.00 9.53
C PHE A 72 -10.90 -13.68 8.02
N TRP A 73 -10.49 -12.47 7.64
CA TRP A 73 -10.64 -11.98 6.26
C TRP A 73 -9.72 -12.66 5.27
N HIS A 74 -8.59 -13.18 5.75
CA HIS A 74 -7.55 -13.79 4.94
C HIS A 74 -7.37 -15.29 5.22
N GLY A 75 -8.32 -15.91 5.94
CA GLY A 75 -8.41 -17.36 6.12
C GLY A 75 -7.25 -17.97 6.89
N HIS A 76 -6.74 -17.26 7.92
CA HIS A 76 -5.72 -17.80 8.80
C HIS A 76 -6.26 -18.97 9.65
N ASP A 77 -5.45 -19.96 9.91
CA ASP A 77 -5.83 -21.21 10.60
C ASP A 77 -5.94 -21.11 12.13
N CYS A 78 -5.71 -19.92 12.72
CA CYS A 78 -5.88 -19.73 14.15
C CYS A 78 -7.37 -19.75 14.56
N ALA A 79 -7.63 -19.91 15.85
CA ALA A 79 -8.99 -19.95 16.42
C ALA A 79 -9.89 -18.76 16.01
N ARG A 80 -9.28 -17.61 15.68
CA ARG A 80 -10.00 -16.41 15.22
C ARG A 80 -10.30 -16.46 13.71
N GLY A 81 -9.36 -16.94 12.91
CA GLY A 81 -9.52 -17.09 11.46
C GLY A 81 -10.47 -18.22 11.08
N ALA A 82 -10.44 -19.32 11.84
CA ALA A 82 -11.33 -20.46 11.65
C ALA A 82 -12.80 -20.18 12.02
N ARG A 83 -13.10 -19.04 12.66
CA ARG A 83 -14.46 -18.68 13.08
C ARG A 83 -15.30 -18.18 11.91
N VAL A 84 -16.03 -19.09 11.28
CA VAL A 84 -16.99 -18.75 10.23
C VAL A 84 -18.35 -18.39 10.85
N PRO A 85 -18.97 -17.26 10.48
CA PRO A 85 -20.32 -16.92 10.92
C PRO A 85 -21.31 -18.01 10.56
N LYS A 86 -22.23 -18.32 11.48
CA LYS A 86 -23.27 -19.33 11.25
C LYS A 86 -24.26 -18.90 10.16
N THR A 87 -24.57 -17.60 10.11
CA THR A 87 -25.47 -17.00 9.12
C THR A 87 -24.72 -16.74 7.81
N ASN A 88 -25.29 -17.14 6.68
CA ASN A 88 -24.70 -16.99 5.34
C ASN A 88 -23.28 -17.60 5.21
N ARG A 89 -23.10 -18.76 5.77
CA ARG A 89 -21.80 -19.44 5.84
C ARG A 89 -21.13 -19.58 4.47
N GLU A 90 -21.88 -20.00 3.46
CA GLU A 90 -21.38 -20.18 2.08
C GLU A 90 -20.85 -18.87 1.49
N TYR A 91 -21.59 -17.78 1.68
CA TYR A 91 -21.15 -16.45 1.24
C TYR A 91 -19.79 -16.07 1.87
N TRP A 92 -19.63 -16.30 3.18
CA TRP A 92 -18.40 -15.95 3.90
C TRP A 92 -17.25 -16.84 3.47
N LEU A 93 -17.47 -18.14 3.30
CA LEU A 93 -16.45 -19.06 2.80
C LEU A 93 -15.98 -18.66 1.39
N ALA A 94 -16.93 -18.39 0.48
CA ALA A 94 -16.60 -17.93 -0.87
C ALA A 94 -15.85 -16.59 -0.87
N LYS A 95 -16.21 -15.67 0.03
CA LYS A 95 -15.52 -14.37 0.17
C LYS A 95 -14.09 -14.54 0.66
N VAL A 96 -13.88 -15.32 1.70
CA VAL A 96 -12.55 -15.62 2.25
C VAL A 96 -11.70 -16.35 1.20
N ALA A 97 -12.24 -17.33 0.50
CA ALA A 97 -11.53 -18.05 -0.56
C ALA A 97 -11.06 -17.10 -1.69
N ARG A 98 -11.91 -16.14 -2.11
CA ARG A 98 -11.51 -15.11 -3.09
C ARG A 98 -10.40 -14.19 -2.56
N ASN A 99 -10.46 -13.80 -1.30
CA ASN A 99 -9.40 -13.01 -0.67
C ASN A 99 -8.08 -13.79 -0.67
N MET A 100 -8.08 -15.03 -0.20
CA MET A 100 -6.88 -15.90 -0.19
C MET A 100 -6.29 -16.10 -1.58
N ALA A 101 -7.15 -16.28 -2.60
CA ALA A 101 -6.69 -16.42 -3.99
C ALA A 101 -6.04 -15.14 -4.52
N ARG A 102 -6.61 -13.97 -4.18
CA ARG A 102 -6.03 -12.68 -4.51
C ARG A 102 -4.70 -12.46 -3.78
N ASP A 103 -4.63 -12.78 -2.48
CA ASP A 103 -3.42 -12.61 -1.68
C ASP A 103 -2.27 -13.47 -2.21
N ARG A 104 -2.55 -14.72 -2.61
CA ARG A 104 -1.56 -15.60 -3.26
C ARG A 104 -1.02 -15.01 -4.57
N ARG A 105 -1.90 -14.43 -5.41
CA ARG A 105 -1.45 -13.76 -6.65
C ARG A 105 -0.57 -12.56 -6.33
N ASN A 106 -1.01 -11.68 -5.44
CA ASN A 106 -0.24 -10.50 -5.05
C ASN A 106 1.15 -10.88 -4.50
N LEU A 107 1.22 -11.95 -3.70
CA LEU A 107 2.47 -12.47 -3.17
C LEU A 107 3.39 -12.97 -4.29
N ALA A 108 2.85 -13.73 -5.24
CA ALA A 108 3.61 -14.24 -6.39
C ALA A 108 4.13 -13.10 -7.26
N ASP A 109 3.28 -12.12 -7.58
CA ASP A 109 3.63 -10.96 -8.40
C ASP A 109 4.72 -10.09 -7.73
N LEU A 110 4.61 -9.85 -6.43
CA LEU A 110 5.64 -9.13 -5.67
C LEU A 110 6.95 -9.89 -5.65
N THR A 111 6.91 -11.21 -5.43
CA THR A 111 8.11 -12.05 -5.41
C THR A 111 8.78 -12.07 -6.78
N ALA A 112 8.01 -12.21 -7.86
CA ALA A 112 8.52 -12.13 -9.23
C ALA A 112 9.15 -10.77 -9.56
N ALA A 113 8.60 -9.68 -8.97
CA ALA A 113 9.19 -8.33 -9.06
C ALA A 113 10.40 -8.12 -8.15
N GLY A 114 10.91 -9.16 -7.48
CA GLY A 114 12.09 -9.11 -6.61
C GLY A 114 11.85 -8.48 -5.24
N TRP A 115 10.60 -8.44 -4.79
CA TRP A 115 10.25 -8.02 -3.45
C TRP A 115 10.22 -9.22 -2.50
N ARG A 116 10.75 -9.02 -1.32
CA ARG A 116 10.51 -9.92 -0.20
C ARG A 116 9.20 -9.54 0.45
N VAL A 117 8.36 -10.52 0.74
CA VAL A 117 7.03 -10.26 1.31
C VAL A 117 6.94 -10.92 2.66
N GLU A 118 6.50 -10.17 3.65
CA GLU A 118 6.20 -10.62 4.98
C GLU A 118 4.72 -10.40 5.28
N THR A 119 4.07 -11.39 5.87
CA THR A 119 2.68 -11.28 6.33
C THR A 119 2.65 -11.34 7.84
N VAL A 120 2.08 -10.32 8.46
CA VAL A 120 1.86 -10.26 9.90
C VAL A 120 0.37 -10.44 10.19
N TRP A 121 0.05 -11.43 11.01
CA TRP A 121 -1.33 -11.77 11.34
C TRP A 121 -1.83 -11.05 12.59
N GLU A 122 -3.10 -10.67 12.60
CA GLU A 122 -3.72 -10.01 13.75
C GLU A 122 -3.58 -10.80 15.06
N CYS A 123 -3.56 -12.14 15.02
CA CYS A 123 -3.40 -12.97 16.21
C CYS A 123 -2.00 -12.87 16.83
N GLU A 124 -0.97 -12.56 16.04
CA GLU A 124 0.41 -12.40 16.51
C GLU A 124 0.60 -11.15 17.36
N MET A 125 -0.34 -10.19 17.27
CA MET A 125 -0.32 -8.96 18.08
C MET A 125 -0.44 -9.21 19.60
N LYS A 126 -0.81 -10.41 20.01
CA LYS A 126 -0.89 -10.80 21.41
C LYS A 126 0.50 -10.94 22.04
N ASP A 127 1.45 -11.46 21.29
CA ASP A 127 2.85 -11.57 21.65
C ASP A 127 3.65 -10.43 21.00
N ARG A 128 3.67 -9.29 21.67
CA ARG A 128 4.35 -8.09 21.16
C ARG A 128 5.85 -8.23 21.13
N GLU A 129 6.43 -8.90 22.12
CA GLU A 129 7.89 -9.06 22.20
C GLU A 129 8.38 -10.06 21.16
N GLY A 130 7.71 -11.19 21.00
CA GLY A 130 8.01 -12.15 19.92
C GLY A 130 7.88 -11.51 18.54
N LEU A 131 6.81 -10.75 18.31
CA LEU A 131 6.60 -10.01 17.06
C LEU A 131 7.72 -8.99 16.81
N LYS A 132 8.10 -8.21 17.83
CA LYS A 132 9.20 -7.25 17.75
C LYS A 132 10.54 -7.92 17.47
N GLY A 133 10.81 -9.05 18.12
CA GLY A 133 12.00 -9.87 17.89
C GLY A 133 12.06 -10.38 16.44
N ARG A 134 10.94 -10.92 15.92
CA ARG A 134 10.83 -11.39 14.54
C ARG A 134 11.06 -10.26 13.52
N LEU A 135 10.43 -9.12 13.72
CA LEU A 135 10.60 -7.96 12.82
C LEU A 135 12.03 -7.41 12.89
N ARG A 136 12.67 -7.40 14.06
CA ARG A 136 14.09 -7.04 14.20
C ARG A 136 14.97 -7.98 13.38
N ALA A 137 14.86 -9.29 13.59
CA ALA A 137 15.63 -10.28 12.86
C ALA A 137 15.43 -10.16 11.35
N LEU A 138 14.18 -9.90 10.90
CA LEU A 138 13.89 -9.64 9.49
C LEU A 138 14.63 -8.41 8.96
N LEU A 139 14.69 -7.32 9.72
CA LEU A 139 15.40 -6.10 9.34
C LEU A 139 16.92 -6.28 9.35
N ASP A 140 17.46 -7.06 10.27
CA ASP A 140 18.90 -7.33 10.38
C ASP A 140 19.40 -8.20 9.22
N THR A 141 18.59 -9.17 8.77
CA THR A 141 18.91 -10.02 7.61
C THR A 141 18.78 -9.29 6.27
N MET A 142 18.21 -8.09 6.27
CA MET A 142 17.95 -7.27 5.09
C MET A 142 18.47 -5.85 5.27
N PRO A 143 19.80 -5.63 5.29
CA PRO A 143 20.34 -4.29 5.38
C PRO A 143 19.80 -3.45 4.20
N PRO A 144 19.57 -2.14 4.40
CA PRO A 144 19.15 -1.29 3.30
C PRO A 144 20.23 -1.34 2.21
N HIS A 145 19.82 -1.65 0.97
CA HIS A 145 20.71 -1.46 -0.15
C HIS A 145 21.09 0.03 -0.17
N SER A 146 22.38 0.34 -0.12
CA SER A 146 22.84 1.66 -0.45
C SER A 146 22.30 1.96 -1.85
N LEU A 147 21.37 2.88 -1.95
CA LEU A 147 21.01 3.46 -3.23
C LEU A 147 22.29 4.14 -3.69
N SER A 148 23.04 3.47 -4.54
CA SER A 148 24.02 4.16 -5.37
C SER A 148 23.25 5.28 -6.03
N ARG A 149 23.49 6.51 -5.60
CA ARG A 149 23.11 7.69 -6.36
C ARG A 149 23.93 7.55 -7.64
N SER A 150 23.36 6.89 -8.64
CA SER A 150 23.77 7.11 -10.00
C SER A 150 23.48 8.57 -10.25
N ALA A 151 24.45 9.40 -9.89
CA ALA A 151 24.58 10.73 -10.42
C ALA A 151 24.90 10.52 -11.91
N THR A 152 23.88 10.36 -12.72
CA THR A 152 23.99 10.71 -14.11
C THR A 152 24.06 12.21 -14.10
N ALA A 153 25.33 12.74 -14.04
CA ALA A 153 25.60 14.10 -14.36
C ALA A 153 25.09 14.31 -15.80
N PRO A 154 24.31 15.36 -16.06
CA PRO A 154 23.97 15.69 -17.43
C PRO A 154 25.31 15.93 -18.20
N PRO A 155 25.41 15.51 -19.47
CA PRO A 155 26.57 15.77 -20.25
C PRO A 155 26.78 17.29 -20.28
N GLU A 156 27.99 17.72 -19.93
CA GLU A 156 28.42 19.11 -20.06
C GLU A 156 28.22 19.51 -21.53
N GLY A 157 27.24 20.39 -21.76
CA GLY A 157 26.98 20.95 -23.08
C GLY A 157 28.19 21.78 -23.52
N GLU A 158 28.72 21.45 -24.69
CA GLU A 158 29.69 22.18 -25.42
C GLU A 158 29.37 23.68 -25.45
N HIS A 159 30.29 24.48 -24.98
CA HIS A 159 30.33 25.93 -25.17
C HIS A 159 30.47 26.24 -26.68
N LEU A 160 29.36 26.38 -27.37
CA LEU A 160 29.35 27.06 -28.65
C LEU A 160 29.43 28.56 -28.42
N ALA A 161 30.57 29.11 -28.79
CA ALA A 161 30.91 30.53 -28.84
C ALA A 161 29.80 31.31 -29.60
N ARG A 162 29.11 32.22 -28.92
CA ARG A 162 28.30 33.22 -29.57
C ARG A 162 29.15 34.36 -30.04
N THR A 163 29.36 34.43 -31.32
CA THR A 163 29.87 35.62 -32.02
C THR A 163 28.78 36.70 -31.99
N ASN A 164 29.21 37.84 -31.50
CA ASN A 164 28.50 39.10 -31.40
C ASN A 164 28.31 39.69 -32.81
N SER A 165 27.07 39.98 -33.20
CA SER A 165 26.79 40.90 -34.31
C SER A 165 25.43 41.55 -34.08
N SER A 166 25.45 42.81 -33.63
CA SER A 166 24.30 43.72 -33.76
C SER A 166 24.19 44.20 -35.18
N PRO A 167 22.97 44.52 -35.66
CA PRO A 167 22.73 45.92 -36.00
C PRO A 167 21.34 46.45 -35.57
N SER A 168 21.39 47.68 -35.25
CA SER A 168 20.44 48.76 -35.06
C SER A 168 19.20 48.84 -35.99
N GLY A 169 18.12 49.45 -35.45
CA GLY A 169 17.09 50.19 -36.21
C GLY A 169 15.67 49.72 -35.85
N GLY A 170 14.92 50.50 -35.12
CA GLY A 170 14.13 51.59 -35.57
C GLY A 170 12.63 51.35 -35.35
N GLY A 171 11.92 52.27 -34.61
CA GLY A 171 10.53 52.59 -34.88
C GLY A 171 9.50 52.03 -33.90
N GLY A 172 8.99 52.85 -32.92
CA GLY A 172 7.67 52.70 -32.38
C GLY A 172 6.60 53.34 -33.30
N PRO A 173 5.36 53.68 -32.93
CA PRO A 173 4.70 53.60 -31.61
C PRO A 173 3.22 53.10 -31.67
N GLU A 174 2.56 53.12 -30.49
CA GLU A 174 1.12 53.37 -30.24
C GLU A 174 0.04 52.34 -30.61
N GLY A 175 -0.83 52.11 -29.62
CA GLY A 175 -2.17 51.61 -29.83
C GLY A 175 -2.90 51.07 -28.58
N ARG A 176 -3.47 51.97 -27.82
CA ARG A 176 -4.44 51.84 -26.70
C ARG A 176 -5.64 50.95 -27.01
N ARG A 177 -6.31 50.63 -25.83
CA ARG A 177 -7.71 50.27 -25.56
C ARG A 177 -7.88 48.76 -25.34
N GLY A 178 -8.45 48.26 -24.26
CA GLY A 178 -9.47 48.79 -23.36
C GLY A 178 -10.67 47.87 -23.39
N ILE A 179 -11.32 47.65 -22.22
CA ILE A 179 -12.65 47.06 -22.01
C ILE A 179 -12.60 45.53 -21.73
N SER A 180 -12.82 44.94 -20.53
CA SER A 180 -13.90 45.01 -19.54
C SER A 180 -15.11 44.09 -19.81
N TYR A 181 -15.53 43.34 -18.75
CA TYR A 181 -16.80 42.62 -18.51
C TYR A 181 -17.03 41.30 -19.27
N SER A 182 -17.49 40.24 -18.70
CA SER A 182 -18.32 39.83 -17.52
C SER A 182 -17.91 38.46 -17.04
#